data_8ba5fea3ddf46d15696504183db9d2be
#
_entry.id   8ba5fea3ddf46d15696504183db9d2be
#
_cell.length_a   1.000
_cell.length_b   1.000
_cell.length_c   1.000
_cell.angle_alpha   90.00
_cell.angle_beta   90.00
_cell.angle_gamma   90.00
#
_symmetry.space_group_name_H-M   'P 1'
#
loop_
_entity.id
_entity.type
_entity.pdbx_description
1 polymer ?
#
loop_
_entity_poly.entity_id
_entity_poly.type
_entity_poly.pdbx_seq_one_letter_code
_entity_poly.pdbx_strand_id
1 'polypeptide(L)'
;SLGRWWCFFTLILVTHPLLDSLTTYGTQLLWPLDAPPAAWPIVFIIDPFYTLPLLMALIIGSVSGKVRSACRTGLVISCAYLMMAAGAKWSVEQRLTPALAEADLQAAPVLIQPTPFNIALWRATVIDEDRYYESLISVFDRDRVPALEPLRRNVELEASALEGPLGQRLTWFTGPFLRFETRYINGQETLVATDIRLGFPGFHPFSFTLATREGNRWVPVAISEEVRSPRGVHLATLARLAARAGGDVSALCASDYVEPQWRAEPFLYRC
;
A
#
# COMPACT_ATOMS: atom_id res chain seq x y z
N SER A 1 41.10 7.39 -3.03
CA SER A 1 41.13 7.95 -4.38
C SER A 1 39.76 8.51 -4.75
N LEU A 2 39.69 9.53 -5.56
CA LEU A 2 38.45 10.18 -6.03
C LEU A 2 37.49 9.13 -6.63
N GLY A 3 37.99 8.15 -7.41
CA GLY A 3 37.19 7.09 -8.01
C GLY A 3 36.43 6.22 -7.00
N ARG A 4 36.99 5.95 -5.81
CA ARG A 4 36.29 5.23 -4.75
C ARG A 4 35.09 6.00 -4.19
N TRP A 5 35.24 7.30 -4.01
CA TRP A 5 34.16 8.17 -3.56
C TRP A 5 33.06 8.28 -4.61
N TRP A 6 33.44 8.40 -5.87
CA TRP A 6 32.48 8.35 -6.98
C TRP A 6 31.66 7.04 -7.00
N CYS A 7 32.32 5.88 -6.93
CA CYS A 7 31.62 4.60 -6.87
C CYS A 7 30.69 4.51 -5.65
N PHE A 8 31.15 5.01 -4.49
CA PHE A 8 30.37 4.95 -3.25
C PHE A 8 29.09 5.80 -3.37
N PHE A 9 29.21 7.05 -3.77
CA PHE A 9 28.04 7.92 -3.92
C PHE A 9 27.11 7.47 -5.04
N THR A 10 27.64 7.00 -6.16
CA THR A 10 26.82 6.46 -7.26
C THR A 10 26.02 5.24 -6.78
N LEU A 11 26.65 4.32 -6.03
CA LEU A 11 25.93 3.18 -5.46
C LEU A 11 24.78 3.62 -4.55
N ILE A 12 25.00 4.56 -3.64
CA ILE A 12 23.94 5.06 -2.75
C ILE A 12 22.80 5.71 -3.56
N LEU A 13 23.14 6.59 -4.50
CA LEU A 13 22.16 7.33 -5.30
C LEU A 13 21.34 6.43 -6.23
N VAL A 14 21.87 5.28 -6.64
CA VAL A 14 21.16 4.32 -7.48
C VAL A 14 20.39 3.30 -6.66
N THR A 15 21.02 2.75 -5.60
CA THR A 15 20.38 1.67 -4.82
C THR A 15 19.22 2.16 -3.94
N HIS A 16 19.28 3.39 -3.44
CA HIS A 16 18.21 3.94 -2.61
C HIS A 16 16.88 4.09 -3.37
N PRO A 17 16.80 4.78 -4.53
CA PRO A 17 15.57 4.86 -5.31
C PRO A 17 15.07 3.50 -5.80
N LEU A 18 15.98 2.58 -6.12
CA LEU A 18 15.60 1.22 -6.49
C LEU A 18 14.95 0.47 -5.32
N LEU A 19 15.48 0.62 -4.10
CA LEU A 19 14.86 0.03 -2.91
C LEU A 19 13.49 0.67 -2.61
N ASP A 20 13.38 2.00 -2.73
CA ASP A 20 12.11 2.71 -2.53
C ASP A 20 11.03 2.24 -3.52
N SER A 21 11.41 1.94 -4.77
CA SER A 21 10.47 1.39 -5.76
C SER A 21 9.93 0.00 -5.41
N LEU A 22 10.58 -0.71 -4.46
CA LEU A 22 10.07 -1.97 -3.92
C LEU A 22 9.03 -1.79 -2.80
N THR A 23 8.64 -0.56 -2.50
CA THR A 23 7.59 -0.22 -1.54
C THR A 23 6.32 0.27 -2.24
N THR A 24 5.22 0.37 -1.51
CA THR A 24 3.92 0.79 -2.05
C THR A 24 3.88 2.25 -2.51
N TYR A 25 4.67 3.12 -1.89
CA TYR A 25 4.68 4.54 -2.23
C TYR A 25 5.22 4.78 -3.64
N GLY A 26 6.27 4.04 -4.02
CA GLY A 26 6.92 4.15 -5.31
C GLY A 26 7.92 5.31 -5.42
N THR A 27 8.64 5.34 -6.52
CA THR A 27 9.69 6.32 -6.79
C THR A 27 9.69 6.74 -8.25
N GLN A 28 9.92 8.02 -8.54
CA GLN A 28 10.04 8.56 -9.88
C GLN A 28 11.39 8.20 -10.52
N LEU A 29 11.59 6.92 -10.85
CA LEU A 29 12.85 6.43 -11.43
C LEU A 29 13.17 7.05 -12.80
N LEU A 30 12.17 7.48 -13.54
CA LEU A 30 12.30 8.01 -14.89
C LEU A 30 12.28 9.54 -14.95
N TRP A 31 12.38 10.23 -13.79
CA TRP A 31 12.47 11.69 -13.81
C TRP A 31 13.65 12.17 -14.67
N PRO A 32 13.48 13.16 -15.57
CA PRO A 32 12.41 14.15 -15.66
C PRO A 32 11.25 13.79 -16.63
N LEU A 33 11.13 12.54 -17.06
CA LEU A 33 10.00 12.12 -17.89
C LEU A 33 8.71 12.17 -17.05
N ASP A 34 7.60 12.52 -17.71
CA ASP A 34 6.26 12.54 -17.09
C ASP A 34 5.68 11.11 -17.02
N ALA A 35 6.31 10.31 -16.17
CA ALA A 35 5.86 8.95 -15.88
C ALA A 35 5.43 8.83 -14.42
N PRO A 36 4.37 8.08 -14.12
CA PRO A 36 3.96 7.85 -12.73
C PRO A 36 5.08 7.15 -11.94
N PRO A 37 5.09 7.27 -10.61
CA PRO A 37 6.07 6.59 -9.78
C PRO A 37 6.08 5.08 -10.00
N ALA A 38 7.26 4.52 -10.22
CA ALA A 38 7.45 3.07 -10.28
C ALA A 38 7.28 2.48 -8.89
N ALA A 39 6.31 1.57 -8.73
CA ALA A 39 6.07 0.85 -7.49
C ALA A 39 5.89 -0.65 -7.78
N TRP A 40 6.73 -1.46 -7.17
CA TRP A 40 6.61 -2.90 -7.17
C TRP A 40 6.66 -3.41 -5.72
N PRO A 41 5.58 -3.25 -4.94
CA PRO A 41 5.60 -3.47 -3.50
C PRO A 41 5.85 -4.94 -3.16
N ILE A 42 7.06 -5.23 -2.71
CA ILE A 42 7.47 -6.54 -2.20
C ILE A 42 7.88 -6.49 -0.73
N VAL A 43 8.14 -5.29 -0.21
CA VAL A 43 8.54 -5.08 1.18
C VAL A 43 7.79 -3.89 1.77
N PHE A 44 7.45 -3.96 3.04
CA PHE A 44 6.84 -2.82 3.75
C PHE A 44 7.91 -1.74 4.01
N ILE A 45 7.52 -0.46 3.93
CA ILE A 45 8.46 0.67 4.04
C ILE A 45 9.29 0.67 5.33
N ILE A 46 8.76 0.13 6.43
CA ILE A 46 9.47 -0.08 7.69
C ILE A 46 9.43 -1.57 8.00
N ASP A 47 10.32 -2.35 7.38
CA ASP A 47 10.39 -3.79 7.61
C ASP A 47 11.60 -4.12 8.51
N PRO A 48 11.34 -4.57 9.75
CA PRO A 48 12.43 -4.88 10.69
C PRO A 48 13.26 -6.07 10.24
N PHE A 49 12.67 -7.06 9.55
CA PHE A 49 13.39 -8.25 9.11
C PHE A 49 14.37 -7.94 7.96
N TYR A 50 14.11 -6.90 7.18
CA TYR A 50 15.06 -6.36 6.22
C TYR A 50 16.13 -5.50 6.89
N THR A 51 15.73 -4.62 7.81
CA THR A 51 16.59 -3.55 8.34
C THR A 51 17.52 -4.05 9.47
N LEU A 52 17.01 -4.89 10.38
CA LEU A 52 17.78 -5.34 11.54
C LEU A 52 19.04 -6.12 11.17
N PRO A 53 19.08 -7.04 10.18
CA PRO A 53 20.30 -7.70 9.79
C PRO A 53 21.40 -6.74 9.33
N LEU A 54 21.04 -5.67 8.62
CA LEU A 54 21.99 -4.63 8.19
C LEU A 54 22.51 -3.83 9.39
N LEU A 55 21.62 -3.41 10.28
CA LEU A 55 21.99 -2.67 11.50
C LEU A 55 22.90 -3.51 12.41
N MET A 56 22.53 -4.77 12.65
CA MET A 56 23.33 -5.70 13.45
C MET A 56 24.70 -5.97 12.81
N ALA A 57 24.78 -6.05 11.49
CA ALA A 57 26.03 -6.21 10.79
C ALA A 57 26.98 -5.02 11.02
N LEU A 58 26.46 -3.79 11.03
CA LEU A 58 27.22 -2.59 11.32
C LEU A 58 27.73 -2.59 12.78
N ILE A 59 26.86 -2.92 13.74
CA ILE A 59 27.21 -2.97 15.18
C ILE A 59 28.27 -4.05 15.43
N ILE A 60 28.01 -5.30 14.99
CA ILE A 60 28.93 -6.42 15.18
C ILE A 60 30.27 -6.16 14.48
N GLY A 61 30.22 -5.62 13.26
CA GLY A 61 31.43 -5.28 12.51
C GLY A 61 32.28 -4.25 13.22
N SER A 62 31.64 -3.20 13.77
CA SER A 62 32.34 -2.14 14.50
C SER A 62 32.97 -2.64 15.81
N VAL A 63 32.26 -3.48 16.57
CA VAL A 63 32.73 -4.01 17.85
C VAL A 63 33.82 -5.08 17.65
N SER A 64 33.67 -5.97 16.67
CA SER A 64 34.60 -7.09 16.42
C SER A 64 35.82 -6.75 15.58
N GLY A 65 35.83 -5.56 14.95
CA GLY A 65 36.82 -5.17 13.96
C GLY A 65 36.71 -5.91 12.60
N LYS A 66 35.72 -6.81 12.45
CA LYS A 66 35.50 -7.62 11.24
C LYS A 66 34.43 -7.01 10.31
N VAL A 67 34.49 -5.70 10.09
CA VAL A 67 33.45 -4.91 9.35
C VAL A 67 33.08 -5.53 8.01
N ARG A 68 34.08 -5.90 7.18
CA ARG A 68 33.80 -6.45 5.84
C ARG A 68 33.00 -7.75 5.87
N SER A 69 33.34 -8.67 6.77
CA SER A 69 32.65 -9.97 6.89
C SER A 69 31.24 -9.75 7.42
N ALA A 70 31.08 -8.96 8.47
CA ALA A 70 29.77 -8.65 9.08
C ALA A 70 28.83 -7.97 8.08
N CYS A 71 29.27 -6.91 7.38
CA CYS A 71 28.47 -6.21 6.39
C CYS A 71 28.09 -7.12 5.20
N ARG A 72 29.03 -7.98 4.74
CA ARG A 72 28.70 -8.97 3.69
C ARG A 72 27.60 -9.94 4.15
N THR A 73 27.69 -10.44 5.38
CA THR A 73 26.66 -11.34 5.94
C THR A 73 25.32 -10.64 6.07
N GLY A 74 25.27 -9.43 6.63
CA GLY A 74 24.05 -8.64 6.75
C GLY A 74 23.40 -8.37 5.40
N LEU A 75 24.21 -7.99 4.40
CA LEU A 75 23.72 -7.76 3.03
C LEU A 75 23.14 -9.03 2.40
N VAL A 76 23.83 -10.18 2.54
CA VAL A 76 23.34 -11.47 2.03
C VAL A 76 22.01 -11.85 2.66
N ILE A 77 21.87 -11.68 3.98
CA ILE A 77 20.61 -11.98 4.68
C ILE A 77 19.48 -11.05 4.20
N SER A 78 19.73 -9.75 4.10
CA SER A 78 18.72 -8.78 3.66
C SER A 78 18.33 -8.98 2.18
N CYS A 79 19.27 -9.31 1.30
CA CYS A 79 18.97 -9.65 -0.09
C CYS A 79 18.17 -10.98 -0.19
N ALA A 80 18.51 -11.99 0.62
CA ALA A 80 17.75 -13.23 0.68
C ALA A 80 16.31 -12.99 1.15
N TYR A 81 16.11 -12.08 2.12
CA TYR A 81 14.80 -11.66 2.56
C TYR A 81 13.98 -11.00 1.43
N LEU A 82 14.56 -10.11 0.64
CA LEU A 82 13.88 -9.51 -0.52
C LEU A 82 13.50 -10.57 -1.57
N MET A 83 14.35 -11.56 -1.80
CA MET A 83 14.03 -12.67 -2.71
C MET A 83 12.88 -13.52 -2.17
N MET A 84 12.85 -13.79 -0.86
CA MET A 84 11.71 -14.47 -0.24
C MET A 84 10.43 -13.64 -0.35
N ALA A 85 10.51 -12.32 -0.15
CA ALA A 85 9.38 -11.40 -0.32
C ALA A 85 8.83 -11.42 -1.75
N ALA A 86 9.71 -11.41 -2.76
CA ALA A 86 9.30 -11.54 -4.17
C ALA A 86 8.62 -12.89 -4.45
N GLY A 87 9.17 -13.97 -3.91
CA GLY A 87 8.57 -15.31 -4.01
C GLY A 87 7.20 -15.42 -3.31
N ALA A 88 7.07 -14.79 -2.14
CA ALA A 88 5.80 -14.70 -1.41
C ALA A 88 4.75 -13.93 -2.21
N LYS A 89 5.11 -12.77 -2.79
CA LYS A 89 4.24 -12.00 -3.68
C LYS A 89 3.76 -12.84 -4.85
N TRP A 90 4.67 -13.50 -5.55
CA TRP A 90 4.31 -14.39 -6.67
C TRP A 90 3.33 -15.48 -6.25
N SER A 91 3.57 -16.14 -5.09
CA SER A 91 2.64 -17.16 -4.55
C SER A 91 1.24 -16.59 -4.28
N VAL A 92 1.16 -15.36 -3.75
CA VAL A 92 -0.12 -14.68 -3.47
C VAL A 92 -0.83 -14.30 -4.77
N GLU A 93 -0.11 -13.83 -5.79
CA GLU A 93 -0.65 -13.54 -7.13
C GLU A 93 -1.29 -14.79 -7.74
N GLN A 94 -0.62 -15.94 -7.65
CA GLN A 94 -1.16 -17.21 -8.13
C GLN A 94 -2.44 -17.64 -7.40
N ARG A 95 -2.53 -17.38 -6.10
CA ARG A 95 -3.72 -17.69 -5.30
C ARG A 95 -4.89 -16.76 -5.56
N LEU A 96 -4.60 -15.50 -5.88
CA LEU A 96 -5.63 -14.50 -6.17
C LEU A 96 -6.27 -14.72 -7.54
N THR A 97 -5.52 -15.24 -8.52
CA THR A 97 -5.98 -15.42 -9.90
C THR A 97 -7.31 -16.16 -10.03
N PRO A 98 -7.59 -17.30 -9.34
CA PRO A 98 -8.88 -17.96 -9.38
C PRO A 98 -10.03 -17.10 -8.85
N ALA A 99 -9.81 -16.37 -7.75
CA ALA A 99 -10.82 -15.49 -7.17
C ALA A 99 -11.21 -14.35 -8.13
N LEU A 100 -10.22 -13.79 -8.83
CA LEU A 100 -10.48 -12.78 -9.88
C LEU A 100 -11.25 -13.37 -11.07
N ALA A 101 -10.98 -14.63 -11.42
CA ALA A 101 -11.68 -15.31 -12.51
C ALA A 101 -13.14 -15.60 -12.16
N GLU A 102 -13.42 -16.04 -10.93
CA GLU A 102 -14.79 -16.28 -10.42
C GLU A 102 -15.61 -14.99 -10.32
N ALA A 103 -14.94 -13.86 -10.06
CA ALA A 103 -15.58 -12.55 -9.95
C ALA A 103 -15.63 -11.74 -11.26
N ASP A 104 -15.12 -12.29 -12.37
CA ASP A 104 -15.00 -11.61 -13.68
C ASP A 104 -14.12 -10.34 -13.66
N LEU A 105 -13.09 -10.36 -12.79
CA LEU A 105 -12.19 -9.23 -12.51
C LEU A 105 -10.76 -9.41 -13.06
N GLN A 106 -10.55 -10.30 -14.04
CA GLN A 106 -9.19 -10.64 -14.54
C GLN A 106 -8.49 -9.44 -15.20
N ALA A 107 -9.24 -8.50 -15.76
CA ALA A 107 -8.72 -7.28 -16.39
C ALA A 107 -8.67 -6.07 -15.45
N ALA A 108 -9.17 -6.22 -14.22
CA ALA A 108 -9.23 -5.13 -13.25
C ALA A 108 -7.82 -4.73 -12.76
N PRO A 109 -7.57 -3.43 -12.47
CA PRO A 109 -6.35 -3.00 -11.81
C PRO A 109 -6.19 -3.64 -10.42
N VAL A 110 -5.07 -4.31 -10.18
CA VAL A 110 -4.77 -5.01 -8.93
C VAL A 110 -3.50 -4.45 -8.30
N LEU A 111 -3.56 -4.15 -7.01
CA LEU A 111 -2.41 -3.83 -6.18
C LEU A 111 -2.24 -4.91 -5.11
N ILE A 112 -1.12 -5.62 -5.14
CA ILE A 112 -0.75 -6.60 -4.11
C ILE A 112 0.47 -6.09 -3.36
N GLN A 113 0.34 -5.98 -2.04
CA GLN A 113 1.35 -5.38 -1.17
C GLN A 113 1.44 -6.12 0.17
N PRO A 114 2.62 -6.17 0.81
CA PRO A 114 2.75 -6.78 2.13
C PRO A 114 2.06 -5.93 3.19
N THR A 115 1.53 -6.57 4.23
CA THR A 115 1.04 -5.85 5.40
C THR A 115 2.21 -5.41 6.30
N PRO A 116 1.98 -4.49 7.27
CA PRO A 116 3.07 -3.97 8.10
C PRO A 116 3.93 -5.04 8.76
N PHE A 117 5.25 -4.82 8.69
CA PHE A 117 6.29 -5.56 9.42
C PHE A 117 6.49 -7.03 9.05
N ASN A 118 5.93 -7.51 7.93
CA ASN A 118 6.10 -8.91 7.52
C ASN A 118 5.90 -9.12 6.02
N ILE A 119 6.34 -10.28 5.52
CA ILE A 119 6.11 -10.77 4.15
C ILE A 119 5.23 -12.03 4.12
N ALA A 120 4.59 -12.39 5.24
CA ALA A 120 3.71 -13.54 5.34
C ALA A 120 2.26 -13.22 4.98
N LEU A 121 1.77 -12.03 5.35
CA LEU A 121 0.43 -11.57 5.07
C LEU A 121 0.44 -10.44 4.03
N TRP A 122 -0.38 -10.60 3.02
CA TRP A 122 -0.50 -9.70 1.88
C TRP A 122 -1.91 -9.13 1.80
N ARG A 123 -2.00 -7.90 1.37
CA ARG A 123 -3.24 -7.22 1.05
C ARG A 123 -3.35 -7.07 -0.45
N ALA A 124 -4.46 -7.50 -1.02
CA ALA A 124 -4.82 -7.26 -2.42
C ALA A 124 -5.98 -6.28 -2.48
N THR A 125 -5.80 -5.20 -3.24
CA THR A 125 -6.83 -4.21 -3.57
C THR A 125 -7.11 -4.31 -5.06
N VAL A 126 -8.36 -4.57 -5.44
CA VAL A 126 -8.81 -4.74 -6.83
C VAL A 126 -9.81 -3.64 -7.13
N ILE A 127 -9.58 -2.86 -8.19
CA ILE A 127 -10.48 -1.78 -8.58
C ILE A 127 -11.47 -2.29 -9.63
N ASP A 128 -12.74 -2.11 -9.35
CA ASP A 128 -13.85 -2.29 -10.26
C ASP A 128 -14.59 -0.95 -10.41
N GLU A 129 -15.48 -0.81 -11.38
CA GLU A 129 -16.11 0.45 -11.76
C GLU A 129 -16.48 1.36 -10.58
N ASP A 130 -17.54 1.01 -9.82
CA ASP A 130 -18.10 1.80 -8.71
C ASP A 130 -17.66 1.32 -7.33
N ARG A 131 -16.85 0.27 -7.28
CA ARG A 131 -16.38 -0.37 -6.05
C ARG A 131 -14.92 -0.80 -6.14
N TYR A 132 -14.39 -1.23 -5.03
CA TYR A 132 -13.13 -1.94 -4.96
C TYR A 132 -13.26 -3.13 -4.02
N TYR A 133 -12.42 -4.11 -4.24
CA TYR A 133 -12.39 -5.30 -3.40
C TYR A 133 -11.10 -5.35 -2.61
N GLU A 134 -11.22 -5.76 -1.37
CA GLU A 134 -10.08 -6.00 -0.49
C GLU A 134 -9.99 -7.47 -0.13
N SER A 135 -8.76 -7.97 -0.09
CA SER A 135 -8.50 -9.35 0.35
C SER A 135 -7.23 -9.40 1.19
N LEU A 136 -7.25 -10.23 2.24
CA LEU A 136 -6.06 -10.56 3.04
C LEU A 136 -5.67 -12.01 2.74
N ILE A 137 -4.44 -12.20 2.27
CA ILE A 137 -3.92 -13.49 1.82
C ILE A 137 -2.62 -13.78 2.54
N SER A 138 -2.59 -14.83 3.37
CA SER A 138 -1.35 -15.31 3.99
C SER A 138 -0.68 -16.35 3.10
N VAL A 139 0.65 -16.37 3.10
CA VAL A 139 1.42 -17.47 2.48
C VAL A 139 1.13 -18.83 3.14
N PHE A 140 0.57 -18.82 4.36
CA PHE A 140 0.19 -20.00 5.12
C PHE A 140 -1.28 -20.40 4.94
N ASP A 141 -2.07 -19.63 4.18
CA ASP A 141 -3.44 -20.04 3.86
C ASP A 141 -3.38 -21.34 3.04
N ARG A 142 -4.07 -22.36 3.55
CA ARG A 142 -4.21 -23.63 2.83
C ARG A 142 -5.22 -23.44 1.71
N ASP A 143 -5.16 -24.20 0.67
CA ASP A 143 -5.97 -24.29 -0.56
C ASP A 143 -7.37 -23.60 -0.58
N ARG A 144 -7.47 -22.40 -0.05
CA ARG A 144 -8.69 -21.57 -0.05
C ARG A 144 -8.57 -20.53 -1.13
N VAL A 145 -9.64 -20.35 -1.88
CA VAL A 145 -9.82 -19.18 -2.74
C VAL A 145 -9.95 -17.96 -1.82
N PRO A 146 -9.12 -16.91 -2.02
CA PRO A 146 -9.19 -15.70 -1.21
C PRO A 146 -10.54 -15.00 -1.33
N ALA A 147 -11.11 -14.57 -0.21
CA ALA A 147 -12.35 -13.80 -0.21
C ALA A 147 -12.08 -12.38 -0.73
N LEU A 148 -12.91 -11.92 -1.66
CA LEU A 148 -12.93 -10.54 -2.16
C LEU A 148 -14.03 -9.79 -1.42
N GLU A 149 -13.68 -8.86 -0.54
CA GLU A 149 -14.60 -8.09 0.28
C GLU A 149 -14.95 -6.76 -0.43
N PRO A 150 -16.19 -6.58 -0.94
CA PRO A 150 -16.57 -5.43 -1.74
C PRO A 150 -16.75 -4.18 -0.88
N LEU A 151 -16.16 -3.07 -1.33
CA LEU A 151 -16.24 -1.76 -0.70
C LEU A 151 -16.62 -0.69 -1.73
N ARG A 152 -17.32 0.35 -1.28
CA ARG A 152 -17.78 1.46 -2.15
C ARG A 152 -16.63 2.40 -2.47
N ARG A 153 -16.58 2.88 -3.70
CA ARG A 153 -15.60 3.84 -4.20
C ARG A 153 -16.17 5.26 -4.36
N ASN A 154 -17.50 5.39 -4.55
CA ASN A 154 -18.23 6.61 -4.88
C ASN A 154 -17.67 7.28 -6.15
N VAL A 155 -17.61 6.53 -7.22
CA VAL A 155 -17.05 6.95 -8.51
C VAL A 155 -17.81 8.14 -9.14
N GLU A 156 -19.06 8.36 -8.76
CA GLU A 156 -19.87 9.50 -9.19
C GLU A 156 -19.26 10.86 -8.82
N LEU A 157 -18.36 10.89 -7.83
CA LEU A 157 -17.62 12.09 -7.43
C LEU A 157 -16.29 12.26 -8.18
N GLU A 158 -15.84 11.23 -8.90
CA GLU A 158 -14.52 11.21 -9.56
C GLU A 158 -14.41 12.32 -10.62
N ALA A 159 -15.41 12.50 -11.45
CA ALA A 159 -15.41 13.53 -12.49
C ALA A 159 -15.17 14.93 -11.87
N SER A 160 -15.91 15.26 -10.80
CA SER A 160 -15.74 16.54 -10.11
C SER A 160 -14.40 16.66 -9.37
N ALA A 161 -13.87 15.56 -8.86
CA ALA A 161 -12.54 15.52 -8.26
C ALA A 161 -11.44 15.84 -9.27
N LEU A 162 -11.61 15.43 -10.53
CA LEU A 162 -10.63 15.59 -11.62
C LEU A 162 -10.74 16.94 -12.35
N GLU A 163 -11.74 17.78 -12.10
CA GLU A 163 -11.85 19.10 -12.71
C GLU A 163 -10.67 20.02 -12.34
N GLY A 164 -10.10 19.85 -11.13
CA GLY A 164 -8.97 20.64 -10.66
C GLY A 164 -7.59 19.98 -10.85
N PRO A 165 -6.52 20.78 -10.90
CA PRO A 165 -5.15 20.26 -11.09
C PRO A 165 -4.67 19.37 -9.95
N LEU A 166 -5.18 19.57 -8.73
CA LEU A 166 -4.83 18.75 -7.56
C LEU A 166 -5.38 17.33 -7.68
N GLY A 167 -6.63 17.18 -8.15
CA GLY A 167 -7.21 15.86 -8.42
C GLY A 167 -6.49 15.12 -9.56
N GLN A 168 -6.18 15.82 -10.65
CA GLN A 168 -5.40 15.26 -11.75
C GLN A 168 -3.99 14.81 -11.29
N ARG A 169 -3.32 15.62 -10.48
CA ARG A 169 -2.02 15.29 -9.89
C ARG A 169 -2.10 14.08 -8.98
N LEU A 170 -3.15 13.99 -8.15
CA LEU A 170 -3.36 12.87 -7.25
C LEU A 170 -3.59 11.58 -8.04
N THR A 171 -4.44 11.59 -9.05
CA THR A 171 -4.70 10.42 -9.91
C THR A 171 -3.47 10.00 -10.71
N TRP A 172 -2.67 10.95 -11.21
CA TRP A 172 -1.38 10.64 -11.82
C TRP A 172 -0.45 9.88 -10.86
N PHE A 173 -0.47 10.25 -9.58
CA PHE A 173 0.37 9.61 -8.55
C PHE A 173 -0.16 8.26 -8.09
N THR A 174 -1.48 8.13 -7.92
CA THR A 174 -2.11 6.94 -7.31
C THR A 174 -2.61 5.91 -8.34
N GLY A 175 -2.71 6.30 -9.61
CA GLY A 175 -3.51 5.55 -10.59
C GLY A 175 -4.98 5.49 -10.17
N PRO A 176 -5.68 4.38 -10.41
CA PRO A 176 -7.11 4.23 -10.12
C PRO A 176 -7.43 3.99 -8.63
N PHE A 177 -6.41 3.91 -7.77
CA PHE A 177 -6.58 3.50 -6.36
C PHE A 177 -7.01 4.68 -5.48
N LEU A 178 -8.10 5.32 -5.84
CA LEU A 178 -8.74 6.41 -5.12
C LEU A 178 -10.17 6.06 -4.73
N ARG A 179 -10.57 6.45 -3.53
CA ARG A 179 -11.95 6.46 -3.04
C ARG A 179 -12.37 7.90 -2.77
N PHE A 180 -13.60 8.24 -3.09
CA PHE A 180 -14.12 9.59 -2.93
C PHE A 180 -15.21 9.63 -1.88
N GLU A 181 -15.33 10.75 -1.19
CA GLU A 181 -16.39 11.00 -0.22
C GLU A 181 -16.68 12.50 -0.08
N THR A 182 -17.85 12.84 0.44
CA THR A 182 -18.16 14.19 0.88
C THR A 182 -18.03 14.27 2.38
N ARG A 183 -17.40 15.33 2.88
CA ARG A 183 -17.29 15.65 4.31
C ARG A 183 -17.64 17.10 4.57
N TYR A 184 -18.22 17.36 5.72
CA TYR A 184 -18.38 18.74 6.21
C TYR A 184 -17.12 19.17 6.95
N ILE A 185 -16.36 20.10 6.36
CA ILE A 185 -15.13 20.66 6.92
C ILE A 185 -15.32 22.16 7.07
N ASN A 186 -15.16 22.67 8.28
CA ASN A 186 -15.37 24.09 8.61
C ASN A 186 -16.76 24.64 8.18
N GLY A 187 -17.79 23.79 8.25
CA GLY A 187 -19.16 24.15 7.87
C GLY A 187 -19.46 24.11 6.37
N GLN A 188 -18.50 23.68 5.54
CA GLN A 188 -18.64 23.59 4.10
C GLN A 188 -18.59 22.13 3.63
N GLU A 189 -19.48 21.75 2.73
CA GLU A 189 -19.45 20.45 2.08
C GLU A 189 -18.23 20.37 1.17
N THR A 190 -17.36 19.41 1.42
CA THR A 190 -16.04 19.28 0.80
C THR A 190 -15.88 17.89 0.20
N LEU A 191 -15.41 17.83 -1.04
CA LEU A 191 -15.04 16.59 -1.72
C LEU A 191 -13.64 16.19 -1.29
N VAL A 192 -13.52 14.98 -0.78
CA VAL A 192 -12.28 14.41 -0.27
C VAL A 192 -11.96 13.15 -1.07
N ALA A 193 -10.72 13.03 -1.53
CA ALA A 193 -10.19 11.80 -2.11
C ALA A 193 -9.21 11.12 -1.15
N THR A 194 -9.33 9.81 -1.01
CA THR A 194 -8.48 8.98 -0.17
C THR A 194 -7.64 8.04 -1.03
N ASP A 195 -6.33 8.08 -0.88
CA ASP A 195 -5.41 7.09 -1.45
C ASP A 195 -5.56 5.77 -0.68
N ILE A 196 -6.21 4.79 -1.31
CA ILE A 196 -6.48 3.49 -0.70
C ILE A 196 -5.31 2.51 -0.80
N ARG A 197 -4.22 2.86 -1.46
CA ARG A 197 -3.01 2.03 -1.52
C ARG A 197 -2.33 1.96 -0.16
N LEU A 198 -2.29 3.08 0.56
CA LEU A 198 -1.53 3.22 1.80
C LEU A 198 -2.44 3.04 3.03
N GLY A 199 -1.89 2.43 4.08
CA GLY A 199 -2.63 2.08 5.28
C GLY A 199 -3.37 0.75 5.16
N PHE A 200 -4.55 0.68 5.76
CA PHE A 200 -5.41 -0.51 5.82
C PHE A 200 -6.88 -0.08 5.70
N PRO A 201 -7.80 -0.88 5.17
CA PRO A 201 -9.21 -0.52 5.10
C PRO A 201 -9.76 -0.04 6.45
N GLY A 202 -10.27 1.21 6.48
CA GLY A 202 -10.67 1.91 7.70
C GLY A 202 -9.57 2.75 8.39
N PHE A 203 -8.30 2.65 7.94
CA PHE A 203 -7.14 3.37 8.47
C PHE A 203 -6.26 3.94 7.36
N HIS A 204 -6.85 4.58 6.35
CA HIS A 204 -6.07 5.21 5.30
C HIS A 204 -5.51 6.56 5.81
N PRO A 205 -4.17 6.75 5.81
CA PRO A 205 -3.57 7.97 6.35
C PRO A 205 -3.66 9.17 5.41
N PHE A 206 -3.81 8.94 4.11
CA PHE A 206 -3.74 9.99 3.10
C PHE A 206 -5.10 10.24 2.45
N SER A 207 -5.79 11.25 2.97
CA SER A 207 -7.02 11.80 2.41
C SER A 207 -6.85 13.29 2.19
N PHE A 208 -7.31 13.80 1.04
CA PHE A 208 -7.04 15.16 0.59
C PHE A 208 -8.31 15.86 0.14
N THR A 209 -8.46 17.13 0.50
CA THR A 209 -9.54 17.99 0.00
C THR A 209 -9.27 18.38 -1.45
N LEU A 210 -10.24 18.19 -2.34
CA LEU A 210 -10.09 18.49 -3.77
C LEU A 210 -11.03 19.59 -4.28
N ALA A 211 -12.26 19.65 -3.76
CA ALA A 211 -13.24 20.65 -4.14
C ALA A 211 -14.18 20.99 -2.99
N THR A 212 -14.79 22.15 -3.04
CA THR A 212 -15.84 22.57 -2.11
C THR A 212 -17.16 22.79 -2.86
N ARG A 213 -18.28 22.57 -2.16
CA ARG A 213 -19.61 22.72 -2.76
C ARG A 213 -20.04 24.19 -2.73
N GLU A 214 -20.28 24.76 -3.90
CA GLU A 214 -20.86 26.10 -4.05
C GLU A 214 -22.18 26.00 -4.82
N GLY A 215 -23.28 26.13 -4.09
CA GLY A 215 -24.61 25.90 -4.66
C GLY A 215 -24.74 24.46 -5.18
N ASN A 216 -24.92 24.31 -6.50
CA ASN A 216 -25.05 22.98 -7.13
C ASN A 216 -23.79 22.50 -7.87
N ARG A 217 -22.64 23.16 -7.69
CA ARG A 217 -21.38 22.81 -8.35
C ARG A 217 -20.29 22.53 -7.34
N TRP A 218 -19.36 21.66 -7.74
CA TRP A 218 -18.08 21.49 -7.08
C TRP A 218 -17.08 22.51 -7.64
N VAL A 219 -16.39 23.22 -6.77
CA VAL A 219 -15.36 24.19 -7.14
C VAL A 219 -14.03 23.69 -6.62
N PRO A 220 -13.04 23.43 -7.49
CA PRO A 220 -11.74 22.95 -7.07
C PRO A 220 -11.07 23.90 -6.06
N VAL A 221 -10.45 23.33 -5.02
CA VAL A 221 -9.70 24.11 -4.04
C VAL A 221 -8.33 24.51 -4.60
N ALA A 222 -7.87 25.72 -4.24
CA ALA A 222 -6.53 26.18 -4.64
C ALA A 222 -5.41 25.48 -3.87
N ILE A 223 -5.69 25.09 -2.62
CA ILE A 223 -4.75 24.40 -1.73
C ILE A 223 -5.49 23.21 -1.14
N SER A 224 -4.90 22.03 -1.28
CA SER A 224 -5.42 20.79 -0.68
C SER A 224 -4.94 20.69 0.77
N GLU A 225 -5.84 20.29 1.64
CA GLU A 225 -5.54 19.98 3.03
C GLU A 225 -5.61 18.47 3.26
N GLU A 226 -4.69 17.95 4.06
CA GLU A 226 -4.73 16.57 4.51
C GLU A 226 -5.83 16.40 5.57
N VAL A 227 -6.75 15.48 5.30
CA VAL A 227 -7.85 15.13 6.21
C VAL A 227 -7.48 13.87 6.97
N ARG A 228 -7.09 14.01 8.21
CA ARG A 228 -6.65 12.87 9.03
C ARG A 228 -7.82 11.97 9.42
N SER A 229 -7.57 10.65 9.35
CA SER A 229 -8.48 9.68 9.94
C SER A 229 -8.44 9.78 11.47
N PRO A 230 -9.59 9.84 12.17
CA PRO A 230 -9.62 9.92 13.63
C PRO A 230 -9.19 8.62 14.32
N ARG A 231 -9.04 7.52 13.58
CA ARG A 231 -8.72 6.20 14.12
C ARG A 231 -7.22 5.94 14.10
N GLY A 232 -6.68 5.49 15.24
CA GLY A 232 -5.31 5.02 15.38
C GLY A 232 -5.22 3.49 15.37
N VAL A 233 -4.02 2.97 15.10
CA VAL A 233 -3.73 1.52 15.21
C VAL A 233 -3.53 1.17 16.70
N HIS A 234 -4.30 0.21 17.21
CA HIS A 234 -4.18 -0.29 18.58
C HIS A 234 -3.37 -1.60 18.62
N LEU A 235 -2.76 -1.91 19.76
CA LEU A 235 -2.01 -3.16 19.98
C LEU A 235 -2.86 -4.41 19.68
N ALA A 236 -4.15 -4.39 19.99
CA ALA A 236 -5.07 -5.47 19.65
C ALA A 236 -5.18 -5.71 18.14
N THR A 237 -5.11 -4.65 17.33
CA THR A 237 -5.09 -4.77 15.85
C THR A 237 -3.82 -5.46 15.37
N LEU A 238 -2.67 -5.16 15.99
CA LEU A 238 -1.39 -5.81 15.64
C LEU A 238 -1.41 -7.31 16.00
N ALA A 239 -2.01 -7.68 17.14
CA ALA A 239 -2.17 -9.09 17.51
C ALA A 239 -3.05 -9.86 16.52
N ARG A 240 -4.18 -9.27 16.08
CA ARG A 240 -5.04 -9.85 15.06
C ARG A 240 -4.32 -9.98 13.71
N LEU A 241 -3.55 -8.96 13.34
CA LEU A 241 -2.74 -8.99 12.13
C LEU A 241 -1.70 -10.13 12.17
N ALA A 242 -1.02 -10.31 13.31
CA ALA A 242 -0.06 -11.39 13.51
C ALA A 242 -0.73 -12.79 13.44
N ALA A 243 -1.90 -12.96 14.06
CA ALA A 243 -2.67 -14.21 13.98
C ALA A 243 -3.09 -14.51 12.52
N ARG A 244 -3.58 -13.50 11.80
CA ARG A 244 -3.94 -13.63 10.38
C ARG A 244 -2.72 -13.93 9.50
N ALA A 245 -1.57 -13.32 9.78
CA ALA A 245 -0.31 -13.63 9.12
C ALA A 245 0.11 -15.09 9.32
N GLY A 246 -0.19 -15.68 10.48
CA GLY A 246 0.02 -17.10 10.78
C GLY A 246 -0.98 -18.06 10.12
N GLY A 247 -1.95 -17.57 9.34
CA GLY A 247 -2.93 -18.38 8.60
C GLY A 247 -4.29 -18.53 9.33
N ASP A 248 -4.51 -17.83 10.44
CA ASP A 248 -5.84 -17.81 11.07
C ASP A 248 -6.75 -16.83 10.32
N VAL A 249 -7.55 -17.38 9.41
CA VAL A 249 -8.46 -16.60 8.55
C VAL A 249 -9.52 -15.86 9.37
N SER A 250 -9.94 -16.42 10.50
CA SER A 250 -10.99 -15.83 11.35
C SER A 250 -10.49 -14.65 12.21
N ALA A 251 -9.17 -14.49 12.33
CA ALA A 251 -8.58 -13.49 13.20
C ALA A 251 -8.81 -12.05 12.70
N LEU A 252 -8.80 -11.84 11.38
CA LEU A 252 -8.91 -10.51 10.78
C LEU A 252 -9.46 -10.58 9.36
N CYS A 253 -10.56 -9.85 9.09
CA CYS A 253 -11.06 -9.58 7.76
C CYS A 253 -10.59 -8.19 7.27
N ALA A 254 -10.49 -7.99 5.97
CA ALA A 254 -10.05 -6.71 5.41
C ALA A 254 -11.03 -5.59 5.77
N SER A 255 -12.32 -5.87 5.84
CA SER A 255 -13.39 -4.90 6.14
C SER A 255 -13.72 -4.74 7.63
N ASP A 256 -13.02 -5.40 8.56
CA ASP A 256 -13.36 -5.35 9.99
C ASP A 256 -13.38 -3.95 10.59
N TYR A 257 -12.53 -3.06 10.08
CA TYR A 257 -12.43 -1.67 10.56
C TYR A 257 -13.10 -0.66 9.64
N VAL A 258 -13.72 -1.14 8.55
CA VAL A 258 -14.43 -0.27 7.61
C VAL A 258 -15.80 0.10 8.16
N GLU A 259 -16.15 1.39 8.07
CA GLU A 259 -17.47 1.88 8.48
C GLU A 259 -18.57 1.29 7.59
N PRO A 260 -19.78 1.03 8.16
CA PRO A 260 -20.85 0.35 7.43
C PRO A 260 -21.22 1.00 6.08
N GLN A 261 -21.18 2.34 5.98
CA GLN A 261 -21.51 3.06 4.73
C GLN A 261 -20.54 2.77 3.59
N TRP A 262 -19.34 2.28 3.88
CA TRP A 262 -18.35 1.92 2.88
C TRP A 262 -18.44 0.48 2.39
N ARG A 263 -19.24 -0.35 3.05
CA ARG A 263 -19.44 -1.73 2.63
C ARG A 263 -20.42 -1.76 1.46
N ALA A 264 -20.07 -2.46 0.38
CA ALA A 264 -20.95 -2.69 -0.74
C ALA A 264 -21.76 -3.97 -0.53
N GLU A 265 -23.02 -4.00 -0.96
CA GLU A 265 -23.84 -5.21 -0.94
C GLU A 265 -23.70 -5.98 -2.27
N PRO A 266 -23.90 -7.30 -2.25
CA PRO A 266 -24.19 -8.13 -1.09
C PRO A 266 -22.92 -8.47 -0.30
N PHE A 267 -22.90 -8.14 0.99
CA PHE A 267 -21.80 -8.49 1.91
C PHE A 267 -21.99 -9.94 2.38
N LEU A 268 -21.88 -10.89 1.44
CA LEU A 268 -22.19 -12.31 1.66
C LEU A 268 -21.05 -13.10 2.31
N TYR A 269 -19.86 -12.54 2.42
CA TYR A 269 -18.69 -13.29 2.88
C TYR A 269 -18.00 -12.59 4.06
N ARG A 270 -18.09 -13.22 5.23
CA ARG A 270 -17.01 -13.08 6.21
C ARG A 270 -15.83 -13.90 5.72
N CYS A 271 -14.66 -13.31 5.72
CA CYS A 271 -13.38 -13.92 5.32
C CYS A 271 -13.04 -15.27 5.99
#